data_bad70286f36d80597247bbc0bd546f30
#
_entry.id   bad70286f36d80597247bbc0bd546f30
#
_cell.length_a   1.000
_cell.length_b   1.000
_cell.length_c   1.000
_cell.angle_alpha   90.00
_cell.angle_beta   90.00
_cell.angle_gamma   90.00
#
_symmetry.space_group_name_H-M   'P 1'
#
loop_
_entity.id
_entity.type
_entity.pdbx_description
1 polymer ?
#
loop_
_entity_poly.entity_id
_entity_poly.type
_entity_poly.pdbx_seq_one_letter_code
_entity_poly.pdbx_strand_id
1 'polypeptide(L)'
;MKLTIRNLNKSYGKTRALIDFNYEFTPGIYGIMGANGAGKSTLFGMLTDTLRRQSGEILWNDTDILKLGRAFRAKLGYMPQAQGYYPQMSAREFLCYMGEIKGLPRKELTQEADRLLSAVDLKEVAHRKLGQFSGGMRQRALLAQAMLGSPELLILDEPTAGVDPRERIRIRSIIAELARDKIVLLATHVVTDVECIANQVLLMNKGKLVLSGSPEELIASIQGKAVEKLCTPEEIVQYQKQYGFGSLFQRQEGQVLRLIGDELPENFKTVTDGLSLEEVYLYYCA
;
A
#
# COMPACT_ATOMS: atom_id res chain seq x y z
N MET A 1 1.98 -19.61 -8.30
CA MET A 1 0.99 -18.53 -8.17
C MET A 1 1.58 -17.27 -8.79
N LYS A 2 0.85 -16.66 -9.74
CA LYS A 2 1.32 -15.53 -10.52
C LYS A 2 0.14 -14.65 -10.94
N LEU A 3 0.27 -13.32 -10.77
CA LEU A 3 -0.66 -12.33 -11.30
C LEU A 3 0.08 -11.48 -12.34
N THR A 4 -0.35 -11.52 -13.59
CA THR A 4 0.30 -10.78 -14.69
C THR A 4 -0.66 -9.73 -15.24
N ILE A 5 -0.18 -8.51 -15.37
CA ILE A 5 -0.90 -7.38 -15.96
C ILE A 5 -0.19 -6.99 -17.25
N ARG A 6 -0.93 -6.89 -18.36
CA ARG A 6 -0.40 -6.51 -19.67
C ARG A 6 -1.19 -5.39 -20.29
N ASN A 7 -0.51 -4.32 -20.67
CA ASN A 7 -1.01 -3.16 -21.42
C ASN A 7 -2.32 -2.61 -20.84
N LEU A 8 -2.42 -2.56 -19.49
CA LEU A 8 -3.64 -2.17 -18.81
C LEU A 8 -3.85 -0.67 -18.91
N ASN A 9 -5.01 -0.28 -19.45
CA ASN A 9 -5.36 1.13 -19.64
C ASN A 9 -6.74 1.44 -19.05
N LYS A 10 -6.87 2.67 -18.53
CA LYS A 10 -8.15 3.22 -18.04
C LYS A 10 -8.17 4.72 -18.13
N SER A 11 -9.27 5.26 -18.67
CA SER A 11 -9.53 6.70 -18.71
C SER A 11 -10.90 7.04 -18.14
N TYR A 12 -11.02 8.21 -17.55
CA TYR A 12 -12.27 8.83 -17.09
C TYR A 12 -12.42 10.16 -17.84
N GLY A 13 -13.26 10.17 -18.86
CA GLY A 13 -13.35 11.31 -19.76
C GLY A 13 -11.97 11.64 -20.39
N LYS A 14 -11.43 12.82 -20.10
CA LYS A 14 -10.12 13.27 -20.62
C LYS A 14 -8.94 12.82 -19.72
N THR A 15 -9.19 12.33 -18.51
CA THR A 15 -8.14 11.95 -17.57
C THR A 15 -7.73 10.49 -17.79
N ARG A 16 -6.48 10.26 -18.15
CA ARG A 16 -5.88 8.93 -18.27
C ARG A 16 -5.42 8.47 -16.88
N ALA A 17 -6.19 7.60 -16.24
CA ALA A 17 -5.93 7.12 -14.87
C ALA A 17 -4.93 5.97 -14.82
N LEU A 18 -4.87 5.13 -15.87
CA LEU A 18 -3.79 4.16 -16.09
C LEU A 18 -3.38 4.18 -17.55
N ILE A 19 -2.08 4.10 -17.78
CA ILE A 19 -1.46 4.22 -19.09
C ILE A 19 -0.45 3.10 -19.25
N ASP A 20 -0.81 2.12 -20.07
CA ASP A 20 0.06 1.00 -20.46
C ASP A 20 0.77 0.34 -19.26
N PHE A 21 -0.01 0.06 -18.21
CA PHE A 21 0.53 -0.54 -17.01
C PHE A 21 0.83 -2.04 -17.24
N ASN A 22 2.07 -2.41 -17.04
CA ASN A 22 2.59 -3.75 -17.21
C ASN A 22 3.34 -4.18 -15.94
N TYR A 23 3.01 -5.32 -15.35
CA TYR A 23 3.74 -5.90 -14.22
C TYR A 23 3.39 -7.37 -14.02
N GLU A 24 4.34 -8.12 -13.45
CA GLU A 24 4.14 -9.50 -13.03
C GLU A 24 4.42 -9.65 -11.53
N PHE A 25 3.42 -10.10 -10.78
CA PHE A 25 3.50 -10.33 -9.34
C PHE A 25 3.63 -11.83 -9.05
N THR A 26 4.58 -12.17 -8.20
CA THR A 26 4.78 -13.49 -7.60
C THR A 26 4.57 -13.39 -6.08
N PRO A 27 4.59 -14.48 -5.31
CA PRO A 27 4.46 -14.37 -3.84
C PRO A 27 5.43 -13.37 -3.22
N GLY A 28 4.89 -12.46 -2.41
CA GLY A 28 5.63 -11.38 -1.77
C GLY A 28 4.74 -10.16 -1.47
N ILE A 29 5.28 -9.17 -0.77
CA ILE A 29 4.63 -7.91 -0.43
C ILE A 29 5.12 -6.83 -1.38
N TYR A 30 4.19 -6.18 -2.05
CA TYR A 30 4.43 -5.11 -3.02
C TYR A 30 3.85 -3.80 -2.51
N GLY A 31 4.72 -2.82 -2.23
CA GLY A 31 4.31 -1.47 -1.91
C GLY A 31 3.93 -0.71 -3.18
N ILE A 32 2.70 -0.19 -3.26
CA ILE A 32 2.25 0.64 -4.39
C ILE A 32 2.28 2.10 -3.94
N MET A 33 3.31 2.84 -4.36
CA MET A 33 3.52 4.23 -3.99
C MET A 33 3.13 5.19 -5.12
N GLY A 34 2.73 6.39 -4.76
CA GLY A 34 2.40 7.45 -5.72
C GLY A 34 1.46 8.49 -5.10
N ALA A 35 1.41 9.68 -5.67
CA ALA A 35 0.51 10.76 -5.26
C ALA A 35 -0.97 10.36 -5.34
N ASN A 36 -1.83 11.18 -4.74
CA ASN A 36 -3.26 11.11 -5.00
C ASN A 36 -3.52 11.34 -6.49
N GLY A 37 -4.32 10.47 -7.11
CA GLY A 37 -4.53 10.49 -8.57
C GLY A 37 -3.46 9.78 -9.40
N ALA A 38 -2.43 9.16 -8.81
CA ALA A 38 -1.42 8.39 -9.56
C ALA A 38 -1.98 7.12 -10.23
N GLY A 39 -3.21 6.69 -9.89
CA GLY A 39 -3.85 5.53 -10.50
C GLY A 39 -3.99 4.30 -9.59
N LYS A 40 -3.50 4.35 -8.35
CA LYS A 40 -3.51 3.21 -7.40
C LYS A 40 -4.90 2.61 -7.19
N SER A 41 -5.88 3.42 -6.80
CA SER A 41 -7.27 2.95 -6.58
C SER A 41 -7.95 2.47 -7.87
N THR A 42 -7.56 3.03 -9.03
CA THR A 42 -8.02 2.54 -10.33
C THR A 42 -7.44 1.15 -10.63
N LEU A 43 -6.16 0.94 -10.37
CA LEU A 43 -5.52 -0.37 -10.49
C LEU A 43 -6.20 -1.40 -9.57
N PHE A 44 -6.39 -1.07 -8.29
CA PHE A 44 -7.05 -1.94 -7.33
C PHE A 44 -8.50 -2.24 -7.73
N GLY A 45 -9.26 -1.24 -8.19
CA GLY A 45 -10.62 -1.45 -8.67
C GLY A 45 -10.71 -2.43 -9.85
N MET A 46 -9.73 -2.44 -10.75
CA MET A 46 -9.69 -3.40 -11.85
C MET A 46 -9.23 -4.79 -11.41
N LEU A 47 -8.30 -4.88 -10.45
CA LEU A 47 -7.86 -6.14 -9.86
C LEU A 47 -8.96 -6.82 -9.04
N THR A 48 -9.82 -6.02 -8.39
CA THR A 48 -10.97 -6.53 -7.60
C THR A 48 -12.23 -6.76 -8.44
N ASP A 49 -12.17 -6.53 -9.75
CA ASP A 49 -13.32 -6.62 -10.68
C ASP A 49 -14.50 -5.69 -10.30
N THR A 50 -14.23 -4.64 -9.51
CA THR A 50 -15.20 -3.58 -9.20
C THR A 50 -15.21 -2.49 -10.26
N LEU A 51 -14.15 -2.41 -11.06
CA LEU A 51 -13.98 -1.46 -12.15
C LEU A 51 -13.62 -2.20 -13.44
N ARG A 52 -14.39 -1.98 -14.51
CA ARG A 52 -14.07 -2.53 -15.83
C ARG A 52 -12.82 -1.88 -16.43
N ARG A 53 -11.86 -2.69 -16.87
CA ARG A 53 -10.72 -2.25 -17.69
C ARG A 53 -11.21 -1.75 -19.05
N GLN A 54 -10.48 -0.79 -19.63
CA GLN A 54 -10.77 -0.26 -20.97
C GLN A 54 -10.06 -1.09 -22.04
N SER A 55 -8.78 -1.43 -21.79
CA SER A 55 -7.98 -2.35 -22.61
C SER A 55 -6.93 -3.04 -21.75
N GLY A 56 -6.25 -4.03 -22.30
CA GLY A 56 -5.24 -4.82 -21.63
C GLY A 56 -5.79 -6.07 -20.97
N GLU A 57 -4.92 -6.81 -20.32
CA GLU A 57 -5.23 -8.10 -19.70
C GLU A 57 -4.79 -8.13 -18.24
N ILE A 58 -5.56 -8.83 -17.42
CA ILE A 58 -5.18 -9.21 -16.05
C ILE A 58 -5.32 -10.72 -15.96
N LEU A 59 -4.21 -11.41 -15.77
CA LEU A 59 -4.13 -12.87 -15.82
C LEU A 59 -3.75 -13.42 -14.45
N TRP A 60 -4.48 -14.40 -13.98
CA TRP A 60 -4.16 -15.21 -12.82
C TRP A 60 -3.72 -16.60 -13.29
N ASN A 61 -2.45 -16.94 -13.07
CA ASN A 61 -1.83 -18.16 -13.62
C ASN A 61 -2.18 -18.35 -15.10
N ASP A 62 -1.89 -17.30 -15.90
CA ASP A 62 -2.08 -17.25 -17.37
C ASP A 62 -3.55 -17.31 -17.84
N THR A 63 -4.53 -17.28 -16.92
CA THR A 63 -5.96 -17.24 -17.26
C THR A 63 -6.55 -15.87 -16.90
N ASP A 64 -7.28 -15.26 -17.83
CA ASP A 64 -7.94 -13.96 -17.61
C ASP A 64 -8.89 -14.03 -16.41
N ILE A 65 -8.77 -13.06 -15.48
CA ILE A 65 -9.57 -13.00 -14.26
C ILE A 65 -11.09 -12.91 -14.53
N LEU A 66 -11.49 -12.31 -15.66
CA LEU A 66 -12.91 -12.23 -16.05
C LEU A 66 -13.46 -13.61 -16.47
N LYS A 67 -12.61 -14.46 -17.09
CA LYS A 67 -12.98 -15.85 -17.40
C LYS A 67 -13.09 -16.70 -16.15
N LEU A 68 -12.22 -16.46 -15.16
CA LEU A 68 -12.26 -17.15 -13.87
C LEU A 68 -13.45 -16.70 -13.00
N GLY A 69 -13.87 -15.45 -13.10
CA GLY A 69 -15.05 -14.91 -12.44
C GLY A 69 -15.09 -15.20 -10.93
N ARG A 70 -16.07 -16.01 -10.48
CA ARG A 70 -16.22 -16.35 -9.05
C ARG A 70 -15.00 -17.10 -8.49
N ALA A 71 -14.36 -17.94 -9.29
CA ALA A 71 -13.18 -18.70 -8.84
C ALA A 71 -12.00 -17.78 -8.52
N PHE A 72 -11.80 -16.70 -9.28
CA PHE A 72 -10.81 -15.68 -8.95
C PHE A 72 -11.19 -14.88 -7.71
N ARG A 73 -12.46 -14.43 -7.60
CA ARG A 73 -12.92 -13.67 -6.43
C ARG A 73 -12.81 -14.46 -5.11
N ALA A 74 -12.92 -15.79 -5.16
CA ALA A 74 -12.70 -16.64 -3.99
C ALA A 74 -11.24 -16.59 -3.48
N LYS A 75 -10.27 -16.36 -4.39
CA LYS A 75 -8.84 -16.23 -4.10
C LYS A 75 -8.42 -14.82 -3.68
N LEU A 76 -9.34 -13.85 -3.74
CA LEU A 76 -9.07 -12.45 -3.46
C LEU A 76 -9.50 -12.07 -2.04
N GLY A 77 -8.62 -11.41 -1.31
CA GLY A 77 -8.93 -10.63 -0.12
C GLY A 77 -8.77 -9.14 -0.41
N TYR A 78 -9.70 -8.33 0.05
CA TYR A 78 -9.65 -6.89 -0.18
C TYR A 78 -10.04 -6.10 1.06
N MET A 79 -9.21 -5.15 1.41
CA MET A 79 -9.44 -4.15 2.43
C MET A 79 -9.35 -2.77 1.76
N PRO A 80 -10.48 -2.14 1.39
CA PRO A 80 -10.49 -0.80 0.79
C PRO A 80 -10.22 0.28 1.83
N GLN A 81 -9.74 1.46 1.39
CA GLN A 81 -9.44 2.61 2.23
C GLN A 81 -10.64 3.05 3.09
N ALA A 82 -11.84 3.08 2.52
CA ALA A 82 -13.07 3.40 3.20
C ALA A 82 -13.96 2.15 3.27
N GLN A 83 -13.74 1.32 4.29
CA GLN A 83 -14.54 0.13 4.50
C GLN A 83 -15.63 0.37 5.54
N GLY A 84 -16.87 0.10 5.14
CA GLY A 84 -17.99 0.03 6.07
C GLY A 84 -17.87 -1.20 6.99
N TYR A 85 -18.33 -1.03 8.21
CA TYR A 85 -18.47 -2.12 9.18
C TYR A 85 -19.81 -1.99 9.91
N TYR A 86 -20.23 -3.02 10.62
CA TYR A 86 -21.48 -3.04 11.36
C TYR A 86 -21.22 -2.78 12.85
N PRO A 87 -21.40 -1.54 13.36
CA PRO A 87 -21.02 -1.18 14.73
C PRO A 87 -21.74 -2.01 15.81
N GLN A 88 -22.90 -2.55 15.50
CA GLN A 88 -23.73 -3.34 16.43
C GLN A 88 -23.34 -4.81 16.51
N MET A 89 -22.60 -5.31 15.51
CA MET A 89 -22.10 -6.67 15.51
C MET A 89 -20.84 -6.80 16.39
N SER A 90 -20.68 -7.91 17.05
CA SER A 90 -19.38 -8.31 17.62
C SER A 90 -18.37 -8.61 16.48
N ALA A 91 -17.08 -8.61 16.80
CA ALA A 91 -16.05 -8.92 15.81
C ALA A 91 -16.24 -10.34 15.22
N ARG A 92 -16.62 -11.32 16.06
CA ARG A 92 -16.91 -12.68 15.60
C ARG A 92 -18.13 -12.73 14.68
N GLU A 93 -19.27 -12.11 15.06
CA GLU A 93 -20.46 -12.06 14.24
C GLU A 93 -20.18 -11.41 12.90
N PHE A 94 -19.42 -10.31 12.88
CA PHE A 94 -19.02 -9.63 11.66
C PHE A 94 -18.20 -10.54 10.74
N LEU A 95 -17.20 -11.26 11.25
CA LEU A 95 -16.41 -12.17 10.41
C LEU A 95 -17.25 -13.35 9.90
N CYS A 96 -18.11 -13.93 10.73
CA CYS A 96 -19.02 -14.97 10.29
C CYS A 96 -19.96 -14.49 9.19
N TYR A 97 -20.57 -13.30 9.33
CA TYR A 97 -21.43 -12.69 8.35
C TYR A 97 -20.70 -12.44 7.02
N MET A 98 -19.51 -11.84 7.07
CA MET A 98 -18.70 -11.60 5.87
C MET A 98 -18.22 -12.89 5.21
N GLY A 99 -17.93 -13.93 6.00
CA GLY A 99 -17.58 -15.25 5.50
C GLY A 99 -18.75 -15.92 4.78
N GLU A 100 -19.98 -15.79 5.30
CA GLU A 100 -21.18 -16.27 4.64
C GLU A 100 -21.45 -15.57 3.30
N ILE A 101 -21.26 -14.23 3.25
CA ILE A 101 -21.34 -13.45 1.99
C ILE A 101 -20.29 -13.93 0.98
N LYS A 102 -19.08 -14.24 1.47
CA LYS A 102 -18.00 -14.77 0.62
C LYS A 102 -18.29 -16.20 0.13
N GLY A 103 -19.29 -16.88 0.70
CA GLY A 103 -19.70 -18.22 0.34
C GLY A 103 -18.95 -19.33 1.06
N LEU A 104 -18.38 -19.06 2.22
CA LEU A 104 -17.74 -20.07 3.08
C LEU A 104 -18.80 -20.99 3.70
N PRO A 105 -18.47 -22.27 3.94
CA PRO A 105 -19.40 -23.22 4.58
C PRO A 105 -19.78 -22.78 5.99
N ARG A 106 -21.07 -22.70 6.28
CA ARG A 106 -21.59 -22.25 7.61
C ARG A 106 -20.95 -22.97 8.80
N LYS A 107 -20.70 -24.28 8.66
CA LYS A 107 -20.10 -25.10 9.72
C LYS A 107 -18.65 -24.72 10.06
N GLU A 108 -17.97 -24.01 9.16
CA GLU A 108 -16.56 -23.61 9.31
C GLU A 108 -16.40 -22.14 9.73
N LEU A 109 -17.47 -21.33 9.64
CA LEU A 109 -17.41 -19.88 9.84
C LEU A 109 -16.89 -19.48 11.22
N THR A 110 -17.41 -20.12 12.28
CA THR A 110 -16.99 -19.80 13.66
C THR A 110 -15.53 -20.15 13.90
N GLN A 111 -15.08 -21.30 13.42
CA GLN A 111 -13.70 -21.72 13.57
C GLN A 111 -12.75 -20.80 12.78
N GLU A 112 -13.12 -20.45 11.56
CA GLU A 112 -12.34 -19.52 10.73
C GLU A 112 -12.29 -18.11 11.34
N ALA A 113 -13.44 -17.60 11.84
CA ALA A 113 -13.49 -16.32 12.53
C ALA A 113 -12.58 -16.32 13.78
N ASP A 114 -12.62 -17.35 14.60
CA ASP A 114 -11.79 -17.46 15.80
C ASP A 114 -10.30 -17.57 15.47
N ARG A 115 -9.96 -18.31 14.43
CA ARG A 115 -8.60 -18.42 13.92
C ARG A 115 -8.07 -17.04 13.48
N LEU A 116 -8.85 -16.30 12.69
CA LEU A 116 -8.46 -14.99 12.20
C LEU A 116 -8.41 -13.93 13.29
N LEU A 117 -9.38 -13.93 14.23
CA LEU A 117 -9.34 -13.04 15.38
C LEU A 117 -8.12 -13.30 16.29
N SER A 118 -7.72 -14.56 16.42
CA SER A 118 -6.47 -14.90 17.11
C SER A 118 -5.25 -14.37 16.36
N ALA A 119 -5.19 -14.53 15.04
CA ALA A 119 -4.07 -14.07 14.21
C ALA A 119 -3.89 -12.54 14.21
N VAL A 120 -4.97 -11.79 14.46
CA VAL A 120 -4.92 -10.31 14.55
C VAL A 120 -4.98 -9.81 16.00
N ASP A 121 -4.73 -10.67 17.00
CA ASP A 121 -4.75 -10.35 18.44
C ASP A 121 -6.06 -9.70 18.93
N LEU A 122 -7.20 -10.23 18.50
CA LEU A 122 -8.53 -9.79 18.91
C LEU A 122 -9.36 -10.90 19.57
N LYS A 123 -8.76 -12.05 19.87
CA LYS A 123 -9.45 -13.22 20.42
C LYS A 123 -10.19 -12.90 21.72
N GLU A 124 -9.53 -12.23 22.65
CA GLU A 124 -10.08 -11.90 23.98
C GLU A 124 -11.26 -10.93 23.92
N VAL A 125 -11.36 -10.17 22.83
CA VAL A 125 -12.41 -9.17 22.62
C VAL A 125 -13.37 -9.55 21.49
N ALA A 126 -13.35 -10.81 21.03
CA ALA A 126 -14.14 -11.33 19.92
C ALA A 126 -15.65 -11.06 20.05
N HIS A 127 -16.15 -11.03 21.28
CA HIS A 127 -17.56 -10.79 21.61
C HIS A 127 -17.95 -9.30 21.76
N ARG A 128 -16.95 -8.39 21.82
CA ARG A 128 -17.24 -6.96 21.92
C ARG A 128 -17.73 -6.42 20.57
N LYS A 129 -18.68 -5.47 20.64
CA LYS A 129 -19.21 -4.80 19.46
C LYS A 129 -18.12 -3.96 18.77
N LEU A 130 -18.07 -3.99 17.44
CA LEU A 130 -17.10 -3.23 16.64
C LEU A 130 -17.20 -1.72 16.87
N GLY A 131 -18.38 -1.19 17.21
CA GLY A 131 -18.56 0.22 17.59
C GLY A 131 -17.80 0.64 18.84
N GLN A 132 -17.37 -0.32 19.67
CA GLN A 132 -16.58 -0.10 20.90
C GLN A 132 -15.08 -0.30 20.68
N PHE A 133 -14.66 -0.66 19.47
CA PHE A 133 -13.25 -0.88 19.14
C PHE A 133 -12.51 0.44 18.96
N SER A 134 -11.24 0.50 19.38
CA SER A 134 -10.34 1.57 18.97
C SER A 134 -10.12 1.55 17.46
N GLY A 135 -9.55 2.63 16.88
CA GLY A 135 -9.19 2.68 15.46
C GLY A 135 -8.32 1.48 15.05
N GLY A 136 -7.26 1.21 15.80
CA GLY A 136 -6.35 0.09 15.52
C GLY A 136 -7.00 -1.28 15.66
N MET A 137 -7.84 -1.50 16.69
CA MET A 137 -8.61 -2.74 16.83
C MET A 137 -9.53 -2.95 15.63
N ARG A 138 -10.17 -1.87 15.15
CA ARG A 138 -11.06 -1.92 13.99
C ARG A 138 -10.29 -2.26 12.72
N GLN A 139 -9.14 -1.62 12.48
CA GLN A 139 -8.29 -1.94 11.34
C GLN A 139 -7.85 -3.42 11.34
N ARG A 140 -7.49 -3.96 12.51
CA ARG A 140 -7.15 -5.38 12.64
C ARG A 140 -8.33 -6.30 12.36
N ALA A 141 -9.56 -5.93 12.78
CA ALA A 141 -10.77 -6.70 12.45
C ALA A 141 -11.07 -6.66 10.94
N LEU A 142 -10.87 -5.52 10.26
CA LEU A 142 -11.03 -5.38 8.82
C LEU A 142 -9.95 -6.15 8.05
N LEU A 143 -8.72 -6.19 8.56
CA LEU A 143 -7.65 -7.05 8.01
C LEU A 143 -8.02 -8.53 8.14
N ALA A 144 -8.54 -8.96 9.29
CA ALA A 144 -9.04 -10.32 9.47
C ALA A 144 -10.17 -10.66 8.47
N GLN A 145 -11.08 -9.71 8.22
CA GLN A 145 -12.13 -9.86 7.21
C GLN A 145 -11.56 -10.04 5.80
N ALA A 146 -10.53 -9.29 5.42
CA ALA A 146 -9.88 -9.44 4.13
C ALA A 146 -9.24 -10.83 3.96
N MET A 147 -8.83 -11.47 5.06
CA MET A 147 -8.20 -12.80 5.10
C MET A 147 -9.18 -13.98 5.09
N LEU A 148 -10.49 -13.75 5.16
CA LEU A 148 -11.50 -14.82 5.14
C LEU A 148 -11.34 -15.71 3.91
N GLY A 149 -11.41 -17.04 4.13
CA GLY A 149 -11.29 -18.03 3.07
C GLY A 149 -9.87 -18.19 2.50
N SER A 150 -8.85 -17.77 3.26
CA SER A 150 -7.44 -17.95 2.93
C SER A 150 -7.08 -17.48 1.50
N PRO A 151 -7.25 -16.16 1.19
CA PRO A 151 -6.98 -15.64 -0.15
C PRO A 151 -5.52 -15.86 -0.56
N GLU A 152 -5.30 -16.02 -1.86
CA GLU A 152 -3.99 -16.11 -2.48
C GLU A 152 -3.48 -14.71 -2.92
N LEU A 153 -4.39 -13.78 -3.25
CA LEU A 153 -4.12 -12.37 -3.53
C LEU A 153 -4.78 -11.51 -2.45
N LEU A 154 -3.99 -10.67 -1.78
CA LEU A 154 -4.48 -9.75 -0.76
C LEU A 154 -4.19 -8.31 -1.21
N ILE A 155 -5.21 -7.48 -1.28
CA ILE A 155 -5.11 -6.07 -1.62
C ILE A 155 -5.50 -5.26 -0.40
N LEU A 156 -4.58 -4.42 0.08
CA LEU A 156 -4.73 -3.59 1.27
C LEU A 156 -4.54 -2.12 0.87
N ASP A 157 -5.61 -1.34 0.98
CA ASP A 157 -5.60 0.09 0.66
C ASP A 157 -5.64 0.89 1.96
N GLU A 158 -4.52 1.52 2.32
CA GLU A 158 -4.31 2.31 3.53
C GLU A 158 -4.60 1.55 4.85
N PRO A 159 -4.06 0.33 5.07
CA PRO A 159 -4.43 -0.48 6.22
C PRO A 159 -4.02 0.10 7.58
N THR A 160 -3.10 1.06 7.60
CA THR A 160 -2.57 1.72 8.80
C THR A 160 -3.05 3.16 8.95
N ALA A 161 -3.98 3.62 8.09
CA ALA A 161 -4.47 4.99 8.14
C ALA A 161 -5.21 5.28 9.46
N GLY A 162 -4.89 6.43 10.07
CA GLY A 162 -5.59 6.92 11.25
C GLY A 162 -5.34 6.14 12.55
N VAL A 163 -4.29 5.28 12.60
CA VAL A 163 -3.89 4.59 13.82
C VAL A 163 -2.61 5.19 14.41
N ASP A 164 -2.42 5.02 15.72
CA ASP A 164 -1.22 5.46 16.40
C ASP A 164 0.03 4.66 15.97
N PRO A 165 1.26 5.17 16.25
CA PRO A 165 2.49 4.52 15.82
C PRO A 165 2.67 3.09 16.34
N ARG A 166 2.21 2.78 17.56
CA ARG A 166 2.32 1.44 18.16
C ARG A 166 1.42 0.44 17.45
N GLU A 167 0.17 0.81 17.18
CA GLU A 167 -0.77 -0.02 16.42
C GLU A 167 -0.32 -0.18 14.96
N ARG A 168 0.31 0.83 14.37
CA ARG A 168 0.90 0.73 13.02
C ARG A 168 1.97 -0.35 12.94
N ILE A 169 2.91 -0.38 13.89
CA ILE A 169 3.93 -1.44 13.98
C ILE A 169 3.26 -2.81 14.08
N ARG A 170 2.24 -2.94 14.93
CA ARG A 170 1.51 -4.18 15.12
C ARG A 170 0.82 -4.66 13.85
N ILE A 171 0.11 -3.76 13.14
CA ILE A 171 -0.56 -4.09 11.87
C ILE A 171 0.46 -4.54 10.82
N ARG A 172 1.61 -3.86 10.69
CA ARG A 172 2.69 -4.26 9.78
C ARG A 172 3.20 -5.67 10.08
N SER A 173 3.45 -5.98 11.35
CA SER A 173 3.90 -7.32 11.75
C SER A 173 2.87 -8.40 11.40
N ILE A 174 1.58 -8.12 11.61
CA ILE A 174 0.48 -9.02 11.24
C ILE A 174 0.44 -9.20 9.71
N ILE A 175 0.56 -8.13 8.92
CA ILE A 175 0.57 -8.22 7.46
C ILE A 175 1.76 -9.08 7.00
N ALA A 176 2.96 -8.84 7.53
CA ALA A 176 4.16 -9.61 7.16
C ALA A 176 4.01 -11.10 7.49
N GLU A 177 3.40 -11.45 8.61
CA GLU A 177 3.13 -12.84 8.99
C GLU A 177 2.09 -13.50 8.09
N LEU A 178 0.98 -12.79 7.82
CA LEU A 178 -0.11 -13.30 6.99
C LEU A 178 0.23 -13.35 5.49
N ALA A 179 1.27 -12.64 5.06
CA ALA A 179 1.70 -12.54 3.66
C ALA A 179 2.46 -13.78 3.16
N ARG A 180 2.84 -14.70 4.03
CA ARG A 180 3.59 -15.91 3.64
C ARG A 180 2.85 -16.64 2.52
N ASP A 181 3.57 -16.93 1.44
CA ASP A 181 3.05 -17.63 0.26
C ASP A 181 1.86 -16.95 -0.45
N LYS A 182 1.70 -15.62 -0.29
CA LYS A 182 0.65 -14.82 -0.92
C LYS A 182 1.24 -13.71 -1.77
N ILE A 183 0.46 -13.22 -2.72
CA ILE A 183 0.71 -11.93 -3.35
C ILE A 183 -0.04 -10.88 -2.53
N VAL A 184 0.69 -9.93 -1.94
CA VAL A 184 0.10 -8.83 -1.16
C VAL A 184 0.42 -7.51 -1.84
N LEU A 185 -0.61 -6.76 -2.20
CA LEU A 185 -0.50 -5.41 -2.74
C LEU A 185 -0.91 -4.42 -1.66
N LEU A 186 0.02 -3.59 -1.23
CA LEU A 186 -0.14 -2.61 -0.16
C LEU A 186 -0.04 -1.21 -0.76
N ALA A 187 -1.14 -0.45 -0.80
CA ALA A 187 -1.09 0.98 -1.06
C ALA A 187 -1.14 1.75 0.25
N THR A 188 -0.20 2.65 0.43
CA THR A 188 -0.17 3.58 1.55
C THR A 188 0.59 4.84 1.16
N HIS A 189 0.22 5.96 1.80
CA HIS A 189 0.99 7.21 1.75
C HIS A 189 2.08 7.27 2.84
N VAL A 190 2.14 6.27 3.71
CA VAL A 190 3.15 6.17 4.77
C VAL A 190 4.33 5.37 4.27
N VAL A 191 5.36 6.08 3.82
CA VAL A 191 6.58 5.53 3.21
C VAL A 191 7.23 4.47 4.10
N THR A 192 7.34 4.73 5.40
CA THR A 192 7.95 3.80 6.37
C THR A 192 7.21 2.47 6.50
N ASP A 193 5.91 2.41 6.18
CA ASP A 193 5.19 1.13 6.18
C ASP A 193 5.65 0.24 5.04
N VAL A 194 5.90 0.84 3.88
CA VAL A 194 6.42 0.13 2.71
C VAL A 194 7.87 -0.31 2.94
N GLU A 195 8.73 0.60 3.40
CA GLU A 195 10.15 0.30 3.68
C GLU A 195 10.33 -0.86 4.65
N CYS A 196 9.44 -0.99 5.64
CA CYS A 196 9.58 -2.02 6.67
C CYS A 196 9.19 -3.43 6.21
N ILE A 197 8.24 -3.58 5.29
CA ILE A 197 7.67 -4.91 5.00
C ILE A 197 7.59 -5.27 3.52
N ALA A 198 7.77 -4.32 2.59
CA ALA A 198 7.66 -4.62 1.17
C ALA A 198 8.91 -5.32 0.64
N ASN A 199 8.73 -6.38 -0.14
CA ASN A 199 9.81 -7.03 -0.89
C ASN A 199 10.13 -6.22 -2.15
N GLN A 200 9.11 -5.61 -2.75
CA GLN A 200 9.21 -4.80 -3.95
C GLN A 200 8.32 -3.56 -3.82
N VAL A 201 8.74 -2.48 -4.43
CA VAL A 201 8.00 -1.22 -4.49
C VAL A 201 7.72 -0.86 -5.94
N LEU A 202 6.50 -0.48 -6.23
CA LEU A 202 6.07 0.06 -7.52
C LEU A 202 5.75 1.55 -7.33
N LEU A 203 6.52 2.40 -7.97
CA LEU A 203 6.33 3.84 -7.96
C LEU A 203 5.47 4.25 -9.14
N MET A 204 4.28 4.79 -8.84
CA MET A 204 3.31 5.24 -9.85
C MET A 204 3.22 6.75 -9.90
N ASN A 205 3.26 7.32 -11.10
CA ASN A 205 3.02 8.75 -11.33
C ASN A 205 2.15 8.94 -12.57
N LYS A 206 1.08 9.76 -12.46
CA LYS A 206 0.17 10.12 -13.56
C LYS A 206 -0.30 8.93 -14.41
N GLY A 207 -0.64 7.83 -13.73
CA GLY A 207 -1.17 6.61 -14.35
C GLY A 207 -0.13 5.66 -14.92
N LYS A 208 1.15 5.93 -14.78
CA LYS A 208 2.25 5.09 -15.27
C LYS A 208 3.02 4.46 -14.12
N LEU A 209 3.55 3.27 -14.34
CA LEU A 209 4.63 2.71 -13.53
C LEU A 209 5.93 3.41 -13.94
N VAL A 210 6.54 4.15 -13.02
CA VAL A 210 7.77 4.93 -13.27
C VAL A 210 9.00 4.09 -12.95
N LEU A 211 8.96 3.39 -11.80
CA LEU A 211 10.08 2.63 -11.29
C LEU A 211 9.57 1.46 -10.47
N SER A 212 10.30 0.35 -10.45
CA SER A 212 10.04 -0.77 -9.54
C SER A 212 11.35 -1.45 -9.16
N GLY A 213 11.42 -1.94 -7.91
CA GLY A 213 12.59 -2.60 -7.35
C GLY A 213 12.42 -2.85 -5.86
N SER A 214 13.41 -3.47 -5.21
CA SER A 214 13.42 -3.53 -3.75
C SER A 214 13.59 -2.12 -3.15
N PRO A 215 13.17 -1.88 -1.91
CA PRO A 215 13.43 -0.59 -1.24
C PRO A 215 14.89 -0.16 -1.35
N GLU A 216 15.82 -1.08 -1.14
CA GLU A 216 17.25 -0.84 -1.19
C GLU A 216 17.73 -0.47 -2.59
N GLU A 217 17.27 -1.17 -3.63
CA GLU A 217 17.59 -0.86 -5.03
C GLU A 217 17.08 0.52 -5.42
N LEU A 218 15.87 0.88 -4.99
CA LEU A 218 15.29 2.19 -5.29
C LEU A 218 16.05 3.32 -4.59
N ILE A 219 16.41 3.16 -3.31
CA ILE A 219 17.22 4.12 -2.58
C ILE A 219 18.61 4.24 -3.21
N ALA A 220 19.22 3.13 -3.61
CA ALA A 220 20.51 3.16 -4.29
C ALA A 220 20.47 3.93 -5.63
N SER A 221 19.32 3.94 -6.33
CA SER A 221 19.17 4.65 -7.61
C SER A 221 19.32 6.17 -7.51
N ILE A 222 19.16 6.74 -6.32
CA ILE A 222 19.28 8.18 -6.05
C ILE A 222 20.54 8.55 -5.29
N GLN A 223 21.49 7.63 -5.12
CA GLN A 223 22.79 7.96 -4.52
C GLN A 223 23.51 9.02 -5.35
N GLY A 224 24.06 10.04 -4.65
CA GLY A 224 24.68 11.20 -5.29
C GLY A 224 23.70 12.23 -5.88
N LYS A 225 22.39 11.98 -5.78
CA LYS A 225 21.32 12.89 -6.23
C LYS A 225 20.69 13.71 -5.09
N ALA A 226 21.22 13.59 -3.90
CA ALA A 226 20.76 14.32 -2.71
C ALA A 226 21.91 15.10 -2.08
N VAL A 227 21.63 16.34 -1.71
CA VAL A 227 22.56 17.22 -1.01
C VAL A 227 21.87 17.91 0.15
N GLU A 228 22.63 18.25 1.20
CA GLU A 228 22.08 18.94 2.37
C GLU A 228 22.98 20.09 2.83
N LYS A 229 22.35 21.11 3.42
CA LYS A 229 23.03 22.27 4.03
C LYS A 229 22.24 22.80 5.21
N LEU A 230 22.97 23.26 6.24
CA LEU A 230 22.39 24.08 7.30
C LEU A 230 22.05 25.46 6.71
N CYS A 231 20.79 25.87 6.79
CA CYS A 231 20.29 27.07 6.15
C CYS A 231 19.53 27.96 7.14
N THR A 232 19.56 29.28 6.90
CA THR A 232 18.65 30.23 7.54
C THR A 232 17.26 30.13 6.90
N PRO A 233 16.19 30.64 7.54
CA PRO A 233 14.86 30.66 6.94
C PRO A 233 14.81 31.36 5.57
N GLU A 234 15.57 32.43 5.39
CA GLU A 234 15.66 33.18 4.13
C GLU A 234 16.32 32.36 3.04
N GLU A 235 17.45 31.69 3.37
CA GLU A 235 18.14 30.78 2.44
C GLU A 235 17.24 29.60 2.00
N ILE A 236 16.45 29.03 2.92
CA ILE A 236 15.51 27.95 2.61
C ILE A 236 14.52 28.40 1.53
N VAL A 237 13.88 29.56 1.71
CA VAL A 237 12.94 30.10 0.74
C VAL A 237 13.60 30.35 -0.62
N GLN A 238 14.83 30.87 -0.62
CA GLN A 238 15.57 31.11 -1.86
C GLN A 238 15.91 29.81 -2.59
N TYR A 239 16.46 28.80 -1.89
CA TYR A 239 16.82 27.54 -2.51
C TYR A 239 15.59 26.74 -2.98
N GLN A 240 14.49 26.74 -2.20
CA GLN A 240 13.24 26.07 -2.62
C GLN A 240 12.63 26.72 -3.86
N LYS A 241 12.76 28.04 -4.02
CA LYS A 241 12.30 28.76 -5.22
C LYS A 241 13.14 28.41 -6.44
N GLN A 242 14.43 28.18 -6.27
CA GLN A 242 15.38 27.91 -7.36
C GLN A 242 15.42 26.42 -7.78
N TYR A 243 15.42 25.52 -6.79
CA TYR A 243 15.65 24.07 -6.98
C TYR A 243 14.42 23.21 -6.70
N GLY A 244 13.28 23.83 -6.34
CA GLY A 244 12.06 23.10 -5.96
C GLY A 244 12.00 22.74 -4.47
N PHE A 245 10.99 21.93 -4.12
CA PHE A 245 10.80 21.52 -2.73
C PHE A 245 11.85 20.50 -2.32
N GLY A 246 12.30 20.65 -1.07
CA GLY A 246 13.22 19.72 -0.41
C GLY A 246 12.71 19.37 0.99
N SER A 247 13.28 18.33 1.59
CA SER A 247 12.98 17.92 2.96
C SER A 247 13.69 18.85 3.96
N LEU A 248 12.99 19.23 5.02
CA LEU A 248 13.53 20.05 6.11
C LEU A 248 13.70 19.21 7.37
N PHE A 249 14.87 19.27 7.96
CA PHE A 249 15.20 18.56 9.19
C PHE A 249 15.62 19.57 10.26
N GLN A 250 15.05 19.46 11.47
CA GLN A 250 15.54 20.21 12.62
C GLN A 250 16.69 19.45 13.27
N ARG A 251 17.88 20.04 13.30
CA ARG A 251 19.05 19.55 14.04
C ARG A 251 19.40 20.48 15.19
N GLN A 252 20.31 20.08 16.08
CA GLN A 252 20.76 20.91 17.20
C GLN A 252 21.33 22.27 16.73
N GLU A 253 22.00 22.28 15.60
CA GLU A 253 22.68 23.45 15.02
C GLU A 253 21.72 24.36 14.21
N GLY A 254 20.49 23.91 13.92
CA GLY A 254 19.50 24.67 13.15
C GLY A 254 18.73 23.84 12.15
N GLN A 255 18.18 24.48 11.14
CA GLN A 255 17.42 23.83 10.08
C GLN A 255 18.32 23.37 8.94
N VAL A 256 18.25 22.11 8.58
CA VAL A 256 18.94 21.53 7.44
C VAL A 256 17.96 21.34 6.30
N LEU A 257 18.25 21.96 5.15
CA LEU A 257 17.55 21.74 3.90
C LEU A 257 18.25 20.63 3.13
N ARG A 258 17.51 19.58 2.77
CA ARG A 258 17.94 18.52 1.86
C ARG A 258 17.24 18.71 0.52
N LEU A 259 18.00 18.87 -0.53
CA LEU A 259 17.52 18.96 -1.91
C LEU A 259 17.83 17.68 -2.66
N ILE A 260 16.99 17.34 -3.64
CA ILE A 260 17.15 16.17 -4.48
C ILE A 260 16.90 16.53 -5.93
N GLY A 261 17.76 16.06 -6.84
CA GLY A 261 17.65 16.38 -8.27
C GLY A 261 18.94 16.11 -9.03
N ASP A 262 18.94 16.42 -10.32
CA ASP A 262 20.12 16.32 -11.18
C ASP A 262 20.94 17.62 -11.17
N GLU A 263 20.28 18.77 -11.03
CA GLU A 263 20.93 20.07 -10.90
C GLU A 263 20.84 20.52 -9.45
N LEU A 264 21.97 20.51 -8.75
CA LEU A 264 22.07 20.77 -7.31
C LEU A 264 23.08 21.87 -7.03
N PRO A 265 22.93 22.67 -5.96
CA PRO A 265 23.87 23.72 -5.61
C PRO A 265 25.22 23.13 -5.14
N GLU A 266 26.35 23.64 -5.65
CA GLU A 266 27.71 23.16 -5.35
C GLU A 266 28.12 23.37 -3.88
N ASN A 267 27.50 24.33 -3.20
CA ASN A 267 27.80 24.67 -1.79
C ASN A 267 27.06 23.83 -0.76
N PHE A 268 26.39 22.76 -1.19
CA PHE A 268 25.76 21.76 -0.34
C PHE A 268 26.65 20.52 -0.24
N LYS A 269 26.51 19.79 0.88
CA LYS A 269 27.19 18.53 1.11
C LYS A 269 26.38 17.37 0.54
N THR A 270 27.00 16.49 -0.25
CA THR A 270 26.36 15.27 -0.73
C THR A 270 25.94 14.37 0.43
N VAL A 271 24.72 13.87 0.36
CA VAL A 271 24.16 12.91 1.33
C VAL A 271 24.51 11.50 0.86
N THR A 272 25.22 10.76 1.70
CA THR A 272 25.60 9.36 1.45
C THR A 272 24.74 8.37 2.24
N ASP A 273 24.21 8.81 3.39
CA ASP A 273 23.48 7.96 4.32
C ASP A 273 22.14 8.59 4.72
N GLY A 274 21.20 7.75 5.15
CA GLY A 274 19.89 8.20 5.63
C GLY A 274 18.99 8.74 4.52
N LEU A 275 19.14 8.23 3.30
CA LEU A 275 18.16 8.35 2.24
C LEU A 275 17.03 7.33 2.45
N SER A 276 15.82 7.65 2.02
CA SER A 276 14.61 6.85 2.16
C SER A 276 13.83 6.80 0.86
N LEU A 277 12.79 6.00 0.81
CA LEU A 277 11.84 6.01 -0.32
C LEU A 277 11.10 7.35 -0.46
N GLU A 278 11.10 8.22 0.55
CA GLU A 278 10.54 9.56 0.43
C GLU A 278 11.35 10.41 -0.55
N GLU A 279 12.68 10.36 -0.47
CA GLU A 279 13.56 11.02 -1.42
C GLU A 279 13.46 10.40 -2.82
N VAL A 280 13.32 9.07 -2.93
CA VAL A 280 13.05 8.41 -4.22
C VAL A 280 11.77 8.95 -4.84
N TYR A 281 10.70 9.04 -4.03
CA TYR A 281 9.43 9.59 -4.49
C TYR A 281 9.58 11.05 -4.97
N LEU A 282 10.27 11.89 -4.21
CA LEU A 282 10.51 13.29 -4.59
C LEU A 282 11.30 13.39 -5.90
N TYR A 283 12.32 12.56 -6.09
CA TYR A 283 13.15 12.59 -7.31
C TYR A 283 12.38 12.20 -8.58
N TYR A 284 11.54 11.14 -8.51
CA TYR A 284 10.87 10.60 -9.69
C TYR A 284 9.45 11.14 -9.93
N CYS A 285 8.81 11.78 -8.93
CA CYS A 285 7.39 12.11 -8.96
C CYS A 285 7.07 13.59 -8.70
N ALA A 286 8.02 14.38 -8.24
CA ALA A 286 7.82 15.81 -7.99
C ALA A 286 7.74 16.64 -9.29
#